data_23f8b96fce32ac9dfe45108ea362fcf8
#
_entry.id   23f8b96fce32ac9dfe45108ea362fcf8
#
_cell.length_a   1.000
_cell.length_b   1.000
_cell.length_c   1.000
_cell.angle_alpha   90.00
_cell.angle_beta   90.00
_cell.angle_gamma   90.00
#
_symmetry.space_group_name_H-M   'P 1'
#
loop_
_entity.id
_entity.type
_entity.pdbx_description
1 polymer ?
#
loop_
_entity_poly.entity_id
_entity_poly.type
_entity_poly.pdbx_seq_one_letter_code
_entity_poly.pdbx_strand_id
1 'polypeptide(L)'
;MIDIHSHLLPGVDDGSPSLEVSVPVLQRFGRDGVTVLVCTPHLTASRALEAPYDRHLELLGELQVAAPGMPELRLGWEIMLDTPGIDLTAPMLTLGHSRALLVEFTRGGLPRGATHELRRIIRSGRTVVLAHPERYFGCTLDIVKEWRELGVVIQTDASMLTARGAPGDIARGMLADGLIDILASDNHGDHRSLAAARAWLLERGGKDQVELLTTTNARLLLEDEDPLPVPPLRTGLVDKFKRLFGG
;
A
#
# COMPACT_ATOMS: atom_id res chain seq x y z
N MET A 1 13.47 -5.96 0.66
CA MET A 1 12.04 -5.60 0.44
C MET A 1 11.90 -4.09 0.38
N ILE A 2 10.86 -3.60 -0.30
CA ILE A 2 10.50 -2.17 -0.38
C ILE A 2 9.08 -2.01 0.13
N ASP A 3 8.87 -1.13 1.09
CA ASP A 3 7.57 -0.85 1.69
C ASP A 3 7.11 0.55 1.28
N ILE A 4 5.99 0.63 0.56
CA ILE A 4 5.51 1.90 -0.02
C ILE A 4 4.40 2.58 0.80
N HIS A 5 4.03 2.01 1.95
CA HIS A 5 2.92 2.52 2.77
C HIS A 5 3.21 2.32 4.25
N SER A 6 3.46 3.43 4.96
CA SER A 6 3.70 3.43 6.40
C SER A 6 3.42 4.78 7.05
N HIS A 7 3.00 4.77 8.31
CA HIS A 7 2.73 5.95 9.13
C HIS A 7 3.80 6.09 10.22
N LEU A 8 5.08 6.03 9.79
CA LEU A 8 6.24 6.10 10.69
C LEU A 8 6.85 7.50 10.79
N LEU A 9 6.32 8.50 10.08
CA LEU A 9 6.71 9.90 10.29
C LEU A 9 6.16 10.36 11.65
N PRO A 10 7.02 10.76 12.62
CA PRO A 10 6.60 10.89 14.00
C PRO A 10 5.67 12.08 14.24
N GLY A 11 4.53 11.84 14.90
CA GLY A 11 3.63 12.87 15.44
C GLY A 11 2.83 13.68 14.41
N VAL A 12 2.64 13.16 13.19
CA VAL A 12 1.96 13.90 12.11
C VAL A 12 0.53 13.41 11.83
N ASP A 13 0.22 12.16 12.17
CA ASP A 13 -1.09 11.53 11.98
C ASP A 13 -1.39 10.51 13.11
N ASP A 14 -2.27 9.54 12.88
CA ASP A 14 -2.63 8.48 13.84
C ASP A 14 -1.63 7.31 13.88
N GLY A 15 -0.48 7.45 13.19
CA GLY A 15 0.59 6.47 13.18
C GLY A 15 1.54 6.58 14.38
N SER A 16 2.84 6.60 14.10
CA SER A 16 3.87 6.69 15.15
C SER A 16 3.83 8.05 15.87
N PRO A 17 3.66 8.08 17.21
CA PRO A 17 3.55 9.33 17.94
C PRO A 17 4.88 10.07 18.14
N SER A 18 6.02 9.37 18.02
CA SER A 18 7.33 9.96 18.32
C SER A 18 8.50 9.20 17.70
N LEU A 19 9.70 9.81 17.72
CA LEU A 19 10.95 9.15 17.30
C LEU A 19 11.24 7.88 18.11
N GLU A 20 10.95 7.89 19.42
CA GLU A 20 11.18 6.74 20.31
C GLU A 20 10.35 5.51 19.89
N VAL A 21 9.21 5.73 19.21
CA VAL A 21 8.38 4.66 18.64
C VAL A 21 8.84 4.31 17.23
N SER A 22 9.13 5.29 16.38
CA SER A 22 9.51 5.07 14.97
C SER A 22 10.85 4.35 14.84
N VAL A 23 11.87 4.75 15.59
CA VAL A 23 13.24 4.23 15.46
C VAL A 23 13.33 2.72 15.71
N PRO A 24 12.76 2.13 16.79
CA PRO A 24 12.75 0.68 16.98
C PRO A 24 12.04 -0.08 15.85
N VAL A 25 10.97 0.48 15.25
CA VAL A 25 10.28 -0.12 14.11
C VAL A 25 11.19 -0.13 12.88
N LEU A 26 11.85 0.99 12.57
CA LEU A 26 12.83 1.07 11.47
C LEU A 26 13.98 0.08 11.65
N GLN A 27 14.50 -0.05 12.88
CA GLN A 27 15.55 -1.04 13.20
C GLN A 27 15.07 -2.47 12.95
N ARG A 28 13.80 -2.77 13.28
CA ARG A 28 13.20 -4.07 12.98
C ARG A 28 13.09 -4.26 11.47
N PHE A 29 12.58 -3.28 10.74
CA PHE A 29 12.42 -3.34 9.28
C PHE A 29 13.77 -3.57 8.58
N GLY A 30 14.84 -2.89 9.02
CA GLY A 30 16.19 -3.14 8.49
C GLY A 30 16.65 -4.58 8.73
N ARG A 31 16.43 -5.14 9.93
CA ARG A 31 16.73 -6.56 10.23
C ARG A 31 15.89 -7.52 9.40
N ASP A 32 14.66 -7.17 9.10
CA ASP A 32 13.73 -7.94 8.27
C ASP A 32 14.09 -7.87 6.76
N GLY A 33 15.03 -7.00 6.39
CA GLY A 33 15.51 -6.84 5.02
C GLY A 33 14.71 -5.82 4.19
N VAL A 34 14.00 -4.89 4.83
CA VAL A 34 13.45 -3.71 4.15
C VAL A 34 14.59 -2.75 3.86
N THR A 35 14.75 -2.35 2.60
CA THR A 35 15.83 -1.46 2.14
C THR A 35 15.34 -0.05 1.83
N VAL A 36 14.09 0.10 1.43
CA VAL A 36 13.41 1.39 1.18
C VAL A 36 12.07 1.37 1.88
N LEU A 37 11.73 2.47 2.54
CA LEU A 37 10.44 2.70 3.18
C LEU A 37 9.90 4.06 2.75
N VAL A 38 8.66 4.10 2.27
CA VAL A 38 7.95 5.36 2.03
C VAL A 38 7.07 5.66 3.22
N CYS A 39 7.31 6.80 3.87
CA CYS A 39 6.41 7.35 4.88
C CYS A 39 5.27 8.08 4.18
N THR A 40 4.06 7.64 4.42
CA THR A 40 2.84 8.11 3.73
C THR A 40 1.79 8.60 4.71
N PRO A 41 2.07 9.69 5.47
CA PRO A 41 1.08 10.21 6.38
C PRO A 41 -0.22 10.57 5.66
N HIS A 42 -1.33 10.53 6.40
CA HIS A 42 -2.65 10.86 5.86
C HIS A 42 -2.73 12.30 5.32
N LEU A 43 -3.39 12.43 4.17
CA LEU A 43 -3.73 13.70 3.55
C LEU A 43 -5.12 13.59 2.91
N THR A 44 -6.01 14.55 3.13
CA THR A 44 -7.27 14.61 2.36
C THR A 44 -7.05 15.27 1.00
N ALA A 45 -7.67 14.76 -0.05
CA ALA A 45 -7.58 15.35 -1.38
C ALA A 45 -8.02 16.81 -1.39
N SER A 46 -9.07 17.16 -0.64
CA SER A 46 -9.56 18.53 -0.50
C SER A 46 -8.52 19.52 0.06
N ARG A 47 -7.48 19.01 0.74
CA ARG A 47 -6.37 19.81 1.29
C ARG A 47 -5.02 19.56 0.61
N ALA A 48 -5.01 18.95 -0.57
CA ALA A 48 -3.79 18.58 -1.28
C ALA A 48 -2.84 19.79 -1.53
N LEU A 49 -3.39 20.96 -1.81
CA LEU A 49 -2.60 22.19 -2.01
C LEU A 49 -2.00 22.75 -0.72
N GLU A 50 -2.49 22.32 0.45
CA GLU A 50 -2.02 22.75 1.78
C GLU A 50 -1.11 21.71 2.41
N ALA A 51 -0.71 20.66 1.67
CA ALA A 51 0.13 19.58 2.18
C ALA A 51 1.41 20.16 2.81
N PRO A 52 1.72 19.83 4.08
CA PRO A 52 2.87 20.41 4.79
C PRO A 52 4.18 19.71 4.38
N TYR A 53 4.46 19.71 3.08
CA TYR A 53 5.54 18.93 2.45
C TYR A 53 6.92 19.26 3.06
N ASP A 54 7.28 20.54 3.13
CA ASP A 54 8.60 20.93 3.62
C ASP A 54 8.80 20.52 5.09
N ARG A 55 7.74 20.68 5.92
CA ARG A 55 7.78 20.27 7.32
C ARG A 55 7.93 18.75 7.47
N HIS A 56 7.23 17.97 6.64
CA HIS A 56 7.36 16.51 6.67
C HIS A 56 8.71 16.04 6.15
N LEU A 57 9.30 16.76 5.19
CA LEU A 57 10.65 16.46 4.70
C LEU A 57 11.71 16.71 5.78
N GLU A 58 11.58 17.78 6.58
CA GLU A 58 12.44 18.02 7.75
C GLU A 58 12.33 16.88 8.76
N LEU A 59 11.11 16.48 9.14
CA LEU A 59 10.87 15.36 10.08
C LEU A 59 11.42 14.03 9.55
N LEU A 60 11.30 13.80 8.24
CA LEU A 60 11.88 12.62 7.59
C LEU A 60 13.40 12.62 7.73
N GLY A 61 14.05 13.78 7.55
CA GLY A 61 15.49 13.94 7.76
C GLY A 61 15.90 13.69 9.22
N GLU A 62 15.15 14.23 10.18
CA GLU A 62 15.36 13.97 11.61
C GLU A 62 15.26 12.46 11.92
N LEU A 63 14.23 11.78 11.39
CA LEU A 63 14.03 10.35 11.56
C LEU A 63 15.16 9.53 10.93
N GLN A 64 15.63 9.89 9.73
CA GLN A 64 16.74 9.21 9.06
C GLN A 64 18.05 9.36 9.85
N VAL A 65 18.30 10.53 10.45
CA VAL A 65 19.47 10.76 11.31
C VAL A 65 19.38 9.95 12.61
N ALA A 66 18.18 9.85 13.20
CA ALA A 66 17.96 9.08 14.42
C ALA A 66 18.09 7.56 14.22
N ALA A 67 17.95 7.08 12.99
CA ALA A 67 18.02 5.67 12.63
C ALA A 67 19.08 5.41 11.54
N PRO A 68 20.38 5.60 11.81
CA PRO A 68 21.44 5.44 10.82
C PRO A 68 21.55 3.97 10.35
N GLY A 69 21.79 3.76 9.03
CA GLY A 69 21.94 2.43 8.45
C GLY A 69 20.64 1.62 8.35
N MET A 70 19.51 2.24 8.60
CA MET A 70 18.17 1.68 8.45
C MET A 70 17.66 1.85 7.00
N PRO A 71 16.43 1.41 6.66
CA PRO A 71 15.90 1.62 5.33
C PRO A 71 16.07 3.07 4.85
N GLU A 72 16.37 3.26 3.58
CA GLU A 72 16.25 4.57 2.95
C GLU A 72 14.82 5.06 3.11
N LEU A 73 14.65 6.26 3.68
CA LEU A 73 13.33 6.84 3.88
C LEU A 73 12.98 7.76 2.72
N ARG A 74 11.76 7.62 2.21
CA ARG A 74 11.16 8.51 1.21
C ARG A 74 9.85 9.06 1.75
N LEU A 75 9.47 10.26 1.29
CA LEU A 75 8.18 10.86 1.61
C LEU A 75 7.16 10.55 0.52
N GLY A 76 5.93 10.38 0.90
CA GLY A 76 4.73 10.29 0.09
C GLY A 76 3.53 10.65 0.94
N TRP A 77 2.34 10.33 0.46
CA TRP A 77 1.08 10.57 1.17
C TRP A 77 0.13 9.41 0.93
N GLU A 78 -0.64 9.03 1.94
CA GLU A 78 -1.88 8.30 1.75
C GLU A 78 -3.00 9.34 1.58
N ILE A 79 -3.46 9.51 0.32
CA ILE A 79 -4.42 10.57 -0.05
C ILE A 79 -5.83 10.01 0.00
N MET A 80 -6.59 10.42 1.00
CA MET A 80 -8.01 10.09 1.07
C MET A 80 -8.81 10.92 0.06
N LEU A 81 -9.47 10.23 -0.87
CA LEU A 81 -10.31 10.84 -1.91
C LEU A 81 -11.67 11.28 -1.33
N ASP A 82 -11.63 12.25 -0.42
CA ASP A 82 -12.80 12.80 0.28
C ASP A 82 -13.66 13.70 -0.62
N THR A 83 -13.06 14.31 -1.63
CA THR A 83 -13.71 15.22 -2.57
C THR A 83 -13.30 14.85 -4.00
N PRO A 84 -14.27 14.48 -4.87
CA PRO A 84 -13.99 14.16 -6.27
C PRO A 84 -13.53 15.38 -7.07
N GLY A 85 -12.72 15.16 -8.10
CA GLY A 85 -12.34 16.21 -9.07
C GLY A 85 -11.18 17.10 -8.64
N ILE A 86 -10.58 16.89 -7.48
CA ILE A 86 -9.41 17.65 -7.01
C ILE A 86 -8.21 17.38 -7.91
N ASP A 87 -7.46 18.42 -8.23
CA ASP A 87 -6.20 18.30 -8.95
C ASP A 87 -5.11 17.73 -8.04
N LEU A 88 -4.61 16.54 -8.39
CA LEU A 88 -3.53 15.83 -7.68
C LEU A 88 -2.26 15.76 -8.54
N THR A 89 -2.06 16.69 -9.47
CA THR A 89 -0.89 16.68 -10.36
C THR A 89 0.36 17.30 -9.76
N ALA A 90 0.28 17.92 -8.58
CA ALA A 90 1.44 18.51 -7.91
C ALA A 90 2.52 17.44 -7.60
N PRO A 91 3.81 17.67 -7.98
CA PRO A 91 4.87 16.65 -7.79
C PRO A 91 5.09 16.23 -6.34
N MET A 92 4.86 17.13 -5.39
CA MET A 92 5.03 16.87 -3.95
C MET A 92 4.02 15.88 -3.37
N LEU A 93 2.99 15.51 -4.12
CA LEU A 93 1.95 14.56 -3.67
C LEU A 93 2.31 13.10 -3.95
N THR A 94 3.39 12.85 -4.69
CA THR A 94 3.75 11.51 -5.18
C THR A 94 4.60 10.72 -4.21
N LEU A 95 4.63 9.40 -4.40
CA LEU A 95 5.50 8.50 -3.64
C LEU A 95 6.95 8.67 -4.07
N GLY A 96 7.82 9.20 -3.18
CA GLY A 96 9.25 9.26 -3.39
C GLY A 96 9.71 9.92 -4.69
N HIS A 97 8.99 10.94 -5.17
CA HIS A 97 9.21 11.67 -6.42
C HIS A 97 8.92 10.88 -7.72
N SER A 98 8.26 9.74 -7.65
CA SER A 98 7.74 9.04 -8.83
C SER A 98 6.48 9.71 -9.38
N ARG A 99 5.80 9.10 -10.36
CA ARG A 99 4.46 9.53 -10.83
C ARG A 99 3.33 8.92 -10.00
N ALA A 100 3.65 8.01 -9.07
CA ALA A 100 2.67 7.25 -8.33
C ALA A 100 2.04 8.07 -7.19
N LEU A 101 0.72 7.97 -7.08
CA LEU A 101 -0.07 8.47 -5.94
C LEU A 101 -0.64 7.27 -5.19
N LEU A 102 -0.43 7.19 -3.89
CA LEU A 102 -1.14 6.26 -3.03
C LEU A 102 -2.45 6.93 -2.61
N VAL A 103 -3.57 6.34 -2.98
CA VAL A 103 -4.89 6.88 -2.70
C VAL A 103 -5.75 5.89 -1.95
N GLU A 104 -6.62 6.41 -1.08
CA GLU A 104 -7.64 5.62 -0.39
C GLU A 104 -9.03 6.25 -0.54
N PHE A 105 -10.07 5.43 -0.34
CA PHE A 105 -11.43 5.92 -0.15
C PHE A 105 -11.79 6.00 1.32
N THR A 106 -12.80 6.80 1.63
CA THR A 106 -13.31 6.93 3.00
C THR A 106 -13.80 5.58 3.56
N ARG A 107 -13.57 5.33 4.85
CA ARG A 107 -13.89 4.05 5.52
C ARG A 107 -15.37 3.65 5.51
N GLY A 108 -16.28 4.55 5.13
CA GLY A 108 -17.73 4.30 5.10
C GLY A 108 -18.25 3.41 3.97
N GLY A 109 -17.36 2.90 3.10
CA GLY A 109 -17.68 2.09 1.94
C GLY A 109 -17.29 2.77 0.64
N LEU A 110 -17.41 2.02 -0.48
CA LEU A 110 -17.05 2.55 -1.78
C LEU A 110 -17.99 3.67 -2.22
N PRO A 111 -17.49 4.89 -2.51
CA PRO A 111 -18.33 5.99 -2.94
C PRO A 111 -18.88 5.72 -4.35
N ARG A 112 -20.10 6.24 -4.62
CA ARG A 112 -20.60 6.25 -5.98
C ARG A 112 -19.65 7.04 -6.87
N GLY A 113 -19.19 6.45 -7.97
CA GLY A 113 -18.24 7.09 -8.88
C GLY A 113 -16.76 6.83 -8.55
N ALA A 114 -16.43 5.92 -7.61
CA ALA A 114 -15.05 5.52 -7.31
C ALA A 114 -14.24 5.22 -8.56
N THR A 115 -14.71 4.32 -9.42
CA THR A 115 -14.07 3.99 -10.71
C THR A 115 -13.88 5.21 -11.61
N HIS A 116 -14.85 6.15 -11.63
CA HIS A 116 -14.74 7.37 -12.43
C HIS A 116 -13.59 8.27 -11.92
N GLU A 117 -13.47 8.42 -10.61
CA GLU A 117 -12.43 9.25 -9.99
C GLU A 117 -11.03 8.65 -10.22
N LEU A 118 -10.85 7.33 -10.02
CA LEU A 118 -9.58 6.65 -10.33
C LEU A 118 -9.19 6.85 -11.80
N ARG A 119 -10.14 6.69 -12.74
CA ARG A 119 -9.92 6.92 -14.17
C ARG A 119 -9.53 8.37 -14.47
N ARG A 120 -10.13 9.35 -13.78
CA ARG A 120 -9.79 10.78 -13.94
C ARG A 120 -8.35 11.04 -13.53
N ILE A 121 -7.91 10.49 -12.38
CA ILE A 121 -6.53 10.66 -11.88
C ILE A 121 -5.54 10.00 -12.84
N ILE A 122 -5.82 8.78 -13.33
CA ILE A 122 -4.97 8.12 -14.34
C ILE A 122 -4.83 9.00 -15.61
N ARG A 123 -5.92 9.57 -16.09
CA ARG A 123 -5.92 10.46 -17.27
C ARG A 123 -5.12 11.75 -17.08
N SER A 124 -4.86 12.16 -15.84
CA SER A 124 -3.96 13.29 -15.57
C SER A 124 -2.47 12.96 -15.67
N GLY A 125 -2.13 11.71 -16.03
CA GLY A 125 -0.74 11.25 -16.19
C GLY A 125 -0.12 10.70 -14.90
N ARG A 126 -0.94 10.46 -13.86
CA ARG A 126 -0.51 9.84 -12.60
C ARG A 126 -0.72 8.33 -12.62
N THR A 127 0.20 7.58 -12.01
CA THR A 127 -0.02 6.17 -11.69
C THR A 127 -0.79 6.10 -10.38
N VAL A 128 -1.96 5.48 -10.39
CA VAL A 128 -2.80 5.35 -9.20
C VAL A 128 -2.50 4.04 -8.50
N VAL A 129 -2.07 4.11 -7.24
CA VAL A 129 -1.96 2.98 -6.31
C VAL A 129 -3.14 3.07 -5.35
N LEU A 130 -4.05 2.10 -5.42
CA LEU A 130 -5.18 2.03 -4.49
C LEU A 130 -4.77 1.26 -3.24
N ALA A 131 -4.81 1.94 -2.10
CA ALA A 131 -4.48 1.37 -0.80
C ALA A 131 -5.58 0.41 -0.33
N HIS A 132 -5.18 -0.74 0.17
CA HIS A 132 -5.95 -1.73 0.93
C HIS A 132 -7.44 -1.90 0.53
N PRO A 133 -7.77 -2.20 -0.75
CA PRO A 133 -9.16 -2.33 -1.19
C PRO A 133 -9.92 -3.44 -0.43
N GLU A 134 -9.24 -4.40 0.15
CA GLU A 134 -9.83 -5.45 0.99
C GLU A 134 -10.53 -4.92 2.25
N ARG A 135 -10.25 -3.69 2.65
CA ARG A 135 -10.86 -3.03 3.82
C ARG A 135 -12.14 -2.28 3.49
N TYR A 136 -12.45 -2.03 2.22
CA TYR A 136 -13.64 -1.25 1.87
C TYR A 136 -14.90 -2.11 1.93
N PHE A 137 -15.89 -1.65 2.67
CA PHE A 137 -17.20 -2.29 2.65
C PHE A 137 -17.79 -2.26 1.23
N GLY A 138 -18.22 -3.42 0.76
CA GLY A 138 -18.76 -3.57 -0.60
C GLY A 138 -17.70 -3.78 -1.70
N CYS A 139 -16.40 -3.83 -1.37
CA CYS A 139 -15.38 -4.23 -2.33
C CYS A 139 -15.52 -5.72 -2.66
N THR A 140 -15.49 -6.03 -3.97
CA THR A 140 -15.53 -7.40 -4.50
C THR A 140 -14.35 -7.65 -5.42
N LEU A 141 -14.03 -8.92 -5.67
CA LEU A 141 -12.95 -9.28 -6.61
C LEU A 141 -13.23 -8.75 -8.03
N ASP A 142 -14.49 -8.68 -8.44
CA ASP A 142 -14.86 -8.18 -9.76
C ASP A 142 -14.61 -6.67 -9.89
N ILE A 143 -14.88 -5.89 -8.85
CA ILE A 143 -14.54 -4.46 -8.82
C ILE A 143 -13.02 -4.26 -8.87
N VAL A 144 -12.25 -5.07 -8.15
CA VAL A 144 -10.78 -4.99 -8.18
C VAL A 144 -10.24 -5.34 -9.57
N LYS A 145 -10.82 -6.34 -10.26
CA LYS A 145 -10.48 -6.67 -11.66
C LYS A 145 -10.75 -5.49 -12.58
N GLU A 146 -11.93 -4.86 -12.47
CA GLU A 146 -12.27 -3.65 -13.25
C GLU A 146 -11.23 -2.54 -13.04
N TRP A 147 -10.81 -2.28 -11.79
CA TRP A 147 -9.82 -1.24 -11.51
C TRP A 147 -8.44 -1.57 -12.08
N ARG A 148 -7.99 -2.83 -12.01
CA ARG A 148 -6.74 -3.25 -12.64
C ARG A 148 -6.79 -3.12 -14.17
N GLU A 149 -7.91 -3.44 -14.82
CA GLU A 149 -8.10 -3.22 -16.25
C GLU A 149 -8.04 -1.74 -16.65
N LEU A 150 -8.32 -0.83 -15.73
CA LEU A 150 -8.11 0.61 -15.90
C LEU A 150 -6.65 1.07 -15.72
N GLY A 151 -5.78 0.20 -15.24
CA GLY A 151 -4.39 0.54 -14.92
C GLY A 151 -4.17 0.99 -13.46
N VAL A 152 -5.12 0.71 -12.56
CA VAL A 152 -4.91 0.93 -11.12
C VAL A 152 -3.99 -0.16 -10.57
N VAL A 153 -2.95 0.23 -9.87
CA VAL A 153 -2.06 -0.65 -9.09
C VAL A 153 -2.73 -0.96 -7.75
N ILE A 154 -2.86 -2.23 -7.40
CA ILE A 154 -3.53 -2.67 -6.18
C ILE A 154 -2.51 -2.94 -5.08
N GLN A 155 -2.51 -2.12 -4.05
CA GLN A 155 -1.76 -2.35 -2.83
C GLN A 155 -2.65 -3.02 -1.78
N THR A 156 -2.19 -4.13 -1.23
CA THR A 156 -2.89 -4.87 -0.15
C THR A 156 -2.05 -4.83 1.11
N ASP A 157 -2.72 -4.74 2.25
CA ASP A 157 -2.07 -4.88 3.55
C ASP A 157 -1.47 -6.26 3.74
N ALA A 158 -0.18 -6.30 4.03
CA ALA A 158 0.54 -7.54 4.30
C ALA A 158 -0.08 -8.34 5.46
N SER A 159 -0.57 -7.66 6.50
CA SER A 159 -1.21 -8.28 7.65
C SER A 159 -2.53 -8.99 7.30
N MET A 160 -3.23 -8.57 6.24
CA MET A 160 -4.51 -9.14 5.84
C MET A 160 -4.37 -10.55 5.28
N LEU A 161 -3.21 -10.96 4.77
CA LEU A 161 -2.99 -12.35 4.33
C LEU A 161 -3.12 -13.36 5.48
N THR A 162 -2.82 -12.95 6.71
CA THR A 162 -2.92 -13.78 7.91
C THR A 162 -4.15 -13.48 8.77
N ALA A 163 -4.84 -12.39 8.49
CA ALA A 163 -6.01 -11.97 9.25
C ALA A 163 -7.21 -12.91 9.07
N ARG A 164 -8.06 -12.97 10.10
CA ARG A 164 -9.36 -13.66 10.06
C ARG A 164 -10.46 -12.67 9.68
N GLY A 165 -11.56 -13.19 9.12
CA GLY A 165 -12.73 -12.40 8.75
C GLY A 165 -12.67 -11.86 7.31
N ALA A 166 -13.72 -11.12 6.95
CA ALA A 166 -13.97 -10.73 5.56
C ALA A 166 -12.79 -9.99 4.86
N PRO A 167 -12.09 -9.02 5.47
CA PRO A 167 -10.95 -8.39 4.83
C PRO A 167 -9.83 -9.38 4.49
N GLY A 168 -9.50 -10.30 5.42
CA GLY A 168 -8.50 -11.33 5.18
C GLY A 168 -8.94 -12.33 4.10
N ASP A 169 -10.22 -12.67 4.03
CA ASP A 169 -10.75 -13.57 3.00
C ASP A 169 -10.71 -12.90 1.62
N ILE A 170 -11.02 -11.60 1.52
CA ILE A 170 -10.89 -10.81 0.29
C ILE A 170 -9.42 -10.74 -0.13
N ALA A 171 -8.48 -10.41 0.78
CA ALA A 171 -7.06 -10.34 0.46
C ALA A 171 -6.52 -11.67 -0.09
N ARG A 172 -6.87 -12.79 0.53
CA ARG A 172 -6.50 -14.13 0.04
C ARG A 172 -7.19 -14.48 -1.29
N GLY A 173 -8.42 -14.04 -1.49
CA GLY A 173 -9.12 -14.17 -2.78
C GLY A 173 -8.42 -13.39 -3.89
N MET A 174 -8.00 -12.15 -3.60
CA MET A 174 -7.22 -11.33 -4.53
C MET A 174 -5.88 -12.00 -4.87
N LEU A 175 -5.17 -12.55 -3.87
CA LEU A 175 -3.92 -13.29 -4.09
C LEU A 175 -4.15 -14.54 -4.96
N ALA A 176 -5.23 -15.28 -4.68
CA ALA A 176 -5.57 -16.50 -5.42
C ALA A 176 -5.94 -16.25 -6.89
N ASP A 177 -6.41 -15.05 -7.20
CA ASP A 177 -6.74 -14.63 -8.57
C ASP A 177 -5.63 -13.75 -9.21
N GLY A 178 -4.49 -13.52 -8.52
CA GLY A 178 -3.38 -12.70 -9.02
C GLY A 178 -3.73 -11.21 -9.16
N LEU A 179 -4.57 -10.69 -8.27
CA LEU A 179 -5.09 -9.31 -8.32
C LEU A 179 -4.31 -8.33 -7.44
N ILE A 180 -3.35 -8.80 -6.66
CA ILE A 180 -2.48 -7.94 -5.84
C ILE A 180 -1.24 -7.61 -6.65
N ASP A 181 -0.88 -6.34 -6.71
CA ASP A 181 0.35 -5.89 -7.38
C ASP A 181 1.49 -5.65 -6.38
N ILE A 182 1.17 -5.12 -5.19
CA ILE A 182 2.16 -4.77 -4.16
C ILE A 182 1.58 -5.08 -2.77
N LEU A 183 2.42 -5.62 -1.88
CA LEU A 183 2.14 -5.69 -0.44
C LEU A 183 2.85 -4.54 0.28
N ALA A 184 2.18 -3.90 1.23
CA ALA A 184 2.77 -2.92 2.11
C ALA A 184 2.38 -3.17 3.57
N SER A 185 3.12 -2.60 4.51
CA SER A 185 2.85 -2.88 5.93
C SER A 185 1.71 -2.08 6.51
N ASP A 186 1.49 -0.88 6.03
CA ASP A 186 0.59 0.11 6.65
C ASP A 186 0.88 0.23 8.16
N ASN A 187 2.18 0.30 8.51
CA ASN A 187 2.64 0.30 9.89
C ASN A 187 2.39 1.63 10.57
N HIS A 188 1.77 1.59 11.76
CA HIS A 188 1.43 2.75 12.60
C HIS A 188 2.26 2.80 13.89
N GLY A 189 3.55 2.42 13.85
CA GLY A 189 4.38 2.32 15.04
C GLY A 189 4.18 1.01 15.82
N ASP A 190 3.60 0.00 15.19
CA ASP A 190 3.21 -1.29 15.79
C ASP A 190 4.00 -2.49 15.22
N HIS A 191 3.44 -3.69 15.28
CA HIS A 191 4.10 -4.93 14.84
C HIS A 191 3.77 -5.35 13.42
N ARG A 192 2.96 -4.62 12.68
CA ARG A 192 2.72 -4.90 11.26
C ARG A 192 4.03 -4.83 10.48
N SER A 193 4.28 -5.76 9.57
CA SER A 193 5.48 -5.78 8.72
C SER A 193 5.28 -6.65 7.48
N LEU A 194 6.11 -6.43 6.46
CA LEU A 194 6.18 -7.29 5.29
C LEU A 194 6.74 -8.68 5.60
N ALA A 195 7.57 -8.81 6.65
CA ALA A 195 8.25 -10.06 6.98
C ALA A 195 7.28 -11.21 7.30
N ALA A 196 6.19 -10.92 8.02
CA ALA A 196 5.17 -11.92 8.34
C ALA A 196 4.45 -12.44 7.09
N ALA A 197 4.09 -11.54 6.17
CA ALA A 197 3.48 -11.91 4.89
C ALA A 197 4.46 -12.69 4.00
N ARG A 198 5.73 -12.28 3.97
CA ARG A 198 6.80 -12.99 3.27
C ARG A 198 6.93 -14.43 3.78
N ALA A 199 7.02 -14.64 5.08
CA ALA A 199 7.09 -15.98 5.67
C ALA A 199 5.85 -16.81 5.30
N TRP A 200 4.65 -16.25 5.43
CA TRP A 200 3.38 -16.89 5.12
C TRP A 200 3.29 -17.31 3.64
N LEU A 201 3.76 -16.48 2.71
CA LEU A 201 3.81 -16.79 1.27
C LEU A 201 4.80 -17.92 0.99
N LEU A 202 6.01 -17.88 1.56
CA LEU A 202 7.05 -18.92 1.38
C LEU A 202 6.58 -20.29 1.86
N GLU A 203 5.92 -20.36 3.01
CA GLU A 203 5.32 -21.61 3.53
C GLU A 203 4.31 -22.24 2.57
N ARG A 204 3.76 -21.45 1.64
CA ARG A 204 2.76 -21.87 0.64
C ARG A 204 3.34 -22.02 -0.76
N GLY A 205 4.67 -21.98 -0.88
CA GLY A 205 5.38 -22.13 -2.15
C GLY A 205 5.38 -20.87 -3.03
N GLY A 206 4.98 -19.71 -2.49
CA GLY A 206 4.86 -18.45 -3.21
C GLY A 206 6.18 -17.68 -3.35
N LYS A 207 7.26 -18.29 -3.85
CA LYS A 207 8.56 -17.62 -4.03
C LYS A 207 8.49 -16.45 -5.00
N ASP A 208 7.83 -16.66 -6.15
CA ASP A 208 7.68 -15.62 -7.17
C ASP A 208 6.80 -14.48 -6.65
N GLN A 209 5.74 -14.81 -5.89
CA GLN A 209 4.87 -13.83 -5.27
C GLN A 209 5.61 -12.99 -4.22
N VAL A 210 6.49 -13.60 -3.44
CA VAL A 210 7.31 -12.86 -2.46
C VAL A 210 8.14 -11.80 -3.17
N GLU A 211 8.90 -12.18 -4.20
CA GLU A 211 9.79 -11.26 -4.90
C GLU A 211 9.00 -10.13 -5.59
N LEU A 212 7.94 -10.49 -6.31
CA LEU A 212 7.12 -9.52 -7.03
C LEU A 212 6.39 -8.57 -6.07
N LEU A 213 5.71 -9.11 -5.05
CA LEU A 213 4.83 -8.35 -4.17
C LEU A 213 5.56 -7.48 -3.14
N THR A 214 6.80 -7.84 -2.76
CA THR A 214 7.51 -7.16 -1.66
C THR A 214 8.76 -6.41 -2.11
N THR A 215 9.17 -6.53 -3.38
CA THR A 215 10.41 -5.94 -3.87
C THR A 215 10.27 -5.38 -5.29
N THR A 216 10.07 -6.27 -6.27
CA THR A 216 10.19 -5.91 -7.69
C THR A 216 9.15 -4.88 -8.11
N ASN A 217 7.87 -5.10 -7.82
CA ASN A 217 6.80 -4.20 -8.27
C ASN A 217 6.83 -2.84 -7.56
N ALA A 218 7.19 -2.83 -6.26
CA ALA A 218 7.38 -1.59 -5.53
C ALA A 218 8.57 -0.77 -6.11
N ARG A 219 9.67 -1.45 -6.49
CA ARG A 219 10.80 -0.80 -7.14
C ARG A 219 10.41 -0.21 -8.49
N LEU A 220 9.80 -1.00 -9.37
CA LEU A 220 9.35 -0.56 -10.70
C LEU A 220 8.43 0.66 -10.59
N LEU A 221 7.45 0.62 -9.66
CA LEU A 221 6.54 1.73 -9.40
C LEU A 221 7.28 3.02 -9.04
N LEU A 222 8.28 2.93 -8.15
CA LEU A 222 9.06 4.09 -7.71
C LEU A 222 10.05 4.59 -8.77
N GLU A 223 10.33 3.78 -9.80
CA GLU A 223 11.15 4.11 -10.98
C GLU A 223 10.30 4.53 -12.19
N ASP A 224 8.99 4.75 -12.00
CA ASP A 224 8.01 5.11 -13.03
C ASP A 224 7.81 4.04 -14.12
N GLU A 225 8.09 2.80 -13.79
CA GLU A 225 7.83 1.62 -14.62
C GLU A 225 6.56 0.88 -14.18
N ASP A 226 5.94 0.15 -15.11
CA ASP A 226 4.73 -0.62 -14.81
C ASP A 226 5.05 -1.87 -13.97
N PRO A 227 4.27 -2.15 -12.91
CA PRO A 227 4.40 -3.40 -12.15
C PRO A 227 4.19 -4.63 -13.02
N LEU A 228 4.98 -5.68 -12.76
CA LEU A 228 4.84 -6.97 -13.42
C LEU A 228 3.61 -7.73 -12.91
N PRO A 229 2.94 -8.50 -13.77
CA PRO A 229 1.84 -9.37 -13.35
C PRO A 229 2.29 -10.37 -12.28
N VAL A 230 1.52 -10.47 -11.20
CA VAL A 230 1.77 -11.43 -10.12
C VAL A 230 1.01 -12.72 -10.42
N PRO A 231 1.69 -13.88 -10.52
CA PRO A 231 1.00 -15.13 -10.74
C PRO A 231 0.02 -15.48 -9.61
N PRO A 232 -1.15 -16.06 -9.91
CA PRO A 232 -2.08 -16.54 -8.89
C PRO A 232 -1.43 -17.51 -7.90
N LEU A 233 -1.66 -17.31 -6.60
CA LEU A 233 -1.24 -18.25 -5.56
C LEU A 233 -2.46 -18.85 -4.85
N ARG A 234 -2.85 -20.05 -5.25
CA ARG A 234 -3.96 -20.79 -4.63
C ARG A 234 -3.49 -21.42 -3.31
N THR A 235 -3.91 -20.86 -2.22
CA THR A 235 -3.69 -21.46 -0.90
C THR A 235 -4.82 -22.45 -0.63
N GLY A 236 -4.50 -23.72 -0.35
CA GLY A 236 -5.45 -24.84 -0.27
C GLY A 236 -6.69 -24.70 0.63
N LEU A 237 -6.83 -23.59 1.33
CA LEU A 237 -8.05 -23.21 2.04
C LEU A 237 -9.13 -22.63 1.11
N VAL A 238 -8.75 -21.93 0.05
CA VAL A 238 -9.68 -21.35 -0.93
C VAL A 238 -10.28 -22.44 -1.82
N ASP A 239 -9.49 -23.48 -2.15
CA ASP A 239 -9.98 -24.63 -2.93
C ASP A 239 -11.04 -25.46 -2.18
N LYS A 240 -10.97 -25.53 -0.84
CA LYS A 240 -12.02 -26.18 -0.05
C LYS A 240 -13.33 -25.42 -0.07
N PHE A 241 -13.30 -24.07 -0.08
CA PHE A 241 -14.52 -23.26 -0.11
C PHE A 241 -15.22 -23.29 -1.48
N LYS A 242 -14.47 -23.19 -2.60
CA LYS A 242 -15.06 -23.31 -3.95
C LYS A 242 -15.62 -24.71 -4.24
N ARG A 243 -15.06 -25.77 -3.65
CA ARG A 243 -15.65 -27.14 -3.74
C ARG A 243 -16.89 -27.34 -2.89
N LEU A 244 -17.09 -26.56 -1.83
CA LEU A 244 -18.25 -26.69 -0.95
C LEU A 244 -19.45 -25.81 -1.37
N PHE A 245 -19.22 -24.74 -2.15
CA PHE A 245 -20.25 -23.77 -2.48
C PHE A 245 -20.33 -23.42 -3.99
N GLY A 246 -19.54 -24.05 -4.83
CA GLY A 246 -19.51 -23.88 -6.29
C GLY A 246 -20.00 -25.17 -7.00
N GLY A 247 -21.28 -25.49 -6.82
CA GLY A 247 -22.02 -26.50 -7.55
C GLY A 247 -23.22 -25.83 -8.18
#